data_6cf8e1ead27df2d268720ca3f74280a3
#
_entry.id   6cf8e1ead27df2d268720ca3f74280a3
#
_cell.length_a   1.000
_cell.length_b   1.000
_cell.length_c   1.000
_cell.angle_alpha   90.00
_cell.angle_beta   90.00
_cell.angle_gamma   90.00
#
_symmetry.space_group_name_H-M   'P 1'
#
loop_
_entity.id
_entity.type
_entity.pdbx_description
1 polymer ?
#
loop_
_entity_poly.entity_id
_entity_poly.type
_entity_poly.pdbx_seq_one_letter_code
_entity_poly.pdbx_strand_id
1 'polypeptide(L)' 'MDTKTERPKLNRIKAVLAETGYTGKWLAEQLGKDPVTVSKWCTNTSQPDLYTLQKIAEILNTDVRLLLFNSSI' A
#
# COMPACT_ATOMS: atom_id res chain seq x y z
N MET A 1 -21.31 9.08 13.47
CA MET A 1 -20.62 8.92 13.15
C MET A 1 -19.61 9.46 13.04
N ASP A 2 -18.94 9.38 13.23
CA ASP A 2 -18.05 9.96 13.10
C ASP A 2 -17.08 9.54 12.29
N THR A 3 -17.18 9.34 11.36
CA THR A 3 -16.25 8.93 10.38
C THR A 3 -15.17 9.92 10.15
N LYS A 4 -15.33 11.07 10.66
CA LYS A 4 -14.33 12.07 10.47
C LYS A 4 -13.01 11.69 11.09
N THR A 5 -12.96 10.70 11.93
CA THR A 5 -11.70 10.27 12.49
C THR A 5 -11.02 9.23 11.62
N GLU A 6 -11.70 8.74 10.61
CA GLU A 6 -11.11 7.74 9.74
C GLU A 6 -10.33 8.38 8.63
N ARG A 7 -9.20 7.79 8.31
CA ARG A 7 -8.43 8.25 7.17
C ARG A 7 -8.99 7.61 5.92
N PRO A 8 -8.98 8.33 4.81
CA PRO A 8 -9.45 7.74 3.56
C PRO A 8 -8.53 6.61 3.14
N LYS A 9 -9.10 5.62 2.50
CA LYS A 9 -8.32 4.51 1.96
C LYS A 9 -7.86 4.90 0.58
N LEU A 10 -6.59 5.24 0.46
CA LEU A 10 -6.05 5.71 -0.79
C LEU A 10 -5.29 4.65 -1.55
N ASN A 11 -4.83 3.60 -0.87
CA ASN A 11 -4.10 2.55 -1.55
C ASN A 11 -4.68 1.18 -1.25
N ARG A 12 -4.38 0.23 -2.14
CA ARG A 12 -4.81 -1.16 -2.04
C ARG A 12 -3.60 -2.08 -1.87
N ILE A 13 -2.54 -1.59 -1.25
CA ILE A 13 -1.31 -2.38 -1.15
C ILE A 13 -1.58 -3.70 -0.45
N LYS A 14 -2.33 -3.68 0.65
CA LYS A 14 -2.64 -4.90 1.38
C LYS A 14 -3.36 -5.91 0.50
N ALA A 15 -4.34 -5.47 -0.27
CA ALA A 15 -5.11 -6.35 -1.13
C ALA A 15 -4.22 -6.96 -2.21
N VAL A 16 -3.35 -6.16 -2.80
CA VAL A 16 -2.48 -6.65 -3.86
C VAL A 16 -1.46 -7.64 -3.29
N LEU A 17 -0.93 -7.36 -2.09
CA LEU A 17 -0.04 -8.31 -1.43
C LEU A 17 -0.75 -9.65 -1.21
N ALA A 18 -2.00 -9.60 -0.75
CA ALA A 18 -2.75 -10.82 -0.52
C ALA A 18 -2.96 -11.59 -1.82
N GLU A 19 -3.24 -10.86 -2.91
CA GLU A 19 -3.47 -11.50 -4.20
C GLU A 19 -2.20 -12.13 -4.75
N THR A 20 -1.05 -11.52 -4.48
CA THR A 20 0.21 -12.03 -5.02
C THR A 20 0.88 -13.03 -4.09
N GLY A 21 0.37 -13.16 -2.86
CA GLY A 21 0.94 -14.11 -1.92
C GLY A 21 2.13 -13.60 -1.13
N TYR A 22 2.47 -12.33 -1.26
CA TYR A 22 3.59 -11.75 -0.52
C TYR A 22 3.08 -11.08 0.75
N THR A 23 3.98 -10.90 1.72
CA THR A 23 3.65 -10.25 2.99
C THR A 23 4.20 -8.84 3.00
N GLY A 24 3.65 -8.03 3.92
CA GLY A 24 4.17 -6.69 4.11
C GLY A 24 5.61 -6.71 4.59
N LYS A 25 5.97 -7.70 5.42
CA LYS A 25 7.34 -7.81 5.89
C LYS A 25 8.29 -8.06 4.72
N TRP A 26 7.89 -8.95 3.82
CA TRP A 26 8.69 -9.22 2.63
C TRP A 26 8.85 -7.94 1.80
N LEU A 27 7.76 -7.20 1.62
CA LEU A 27 7.83 -5.97 0.85
C LEU A 27 8.77 -4.96 1.51
N ALA A 28 8.72 -4.86 2.83
CA ALA A 28 9.61 -3.96 3.54
C ALA A 28 11.06 -4.31 3.27
N GLU A 29 11.38 -5.61 3.27
CA GLU A 29 12.73 -6.06 2.98
C GLU A 29 13.16 -5.66 1.58
N GLN A 30 12.26 -5.82 0.62
CA GLN A 30 12.57 -5.47 -0.76
C GLN A 30 12.83 -3.98 -0.94
N LEU A 31 12.13 -3.17 -0.15
CA LEU A 31 12.25 -1.72 -0.24
C LEU A 31 13.34 -1.15 0.65
N GLY A 32 13.88 -1.94 1.57
CA GLY A 32 14.81 -1.43 2.56
C GLY A 32 14.12 -0.51 3.55
N LYS A 33 12.84 -0.78 3.83
CA LYS A 33 12.06 0.05 4.74
C LYS A 33 11.72 -0.73 6.00
N ASP A 34 11.35 -0.01 7.04
CA ASP A 34 10.93 -0.59 8.28
C ASP A 34 9.59 -1.28 8.09
N PRO A 35 9.41 -2.51 8.59
CA PRO A 35 8.11 -3.19 8.48
C PRO A 35 6.96 -2.40 9.07
N VAL A 36 7.20 -1.63 10.12
CA VAL A 36 6.15 -0.80 10.71
C VAL A 36 5.68 0.25 9.72
N THR A 37 6.60 0.83 8.96
CA THR A 37 6.26 1.81 7.94
C THR A 37 5.35 1.19 6.88
N VAL A 38 5.71 0.00 6.40
CA VAL A 38 4.91 -0.67 5.40
C VAL A 38 3.56 -1.07 5.97
N SER A 39 3.52 -1.50 7.22
CA SER A 39 2.27 -1.83 7.87
C SER A 39 1.32 -0.63 7.90
N LYS A 40 1.85 0.55 8.13
CA LYS A 40 1.03 1.76 8.13
C LYS A 40 0.47 2.05 6.75
N TRP A 41 1.21 1.75 5.70
CA TRP A 41 0.69 1.89 4.34
C TRP A 41 -0.43 0.89 4.11
N CYS A 42 -0.26 -0.34 4.56
CA CYS A 42 -1.26 -1.39 4.37
C CYS A 42 -2.57 -1.05 5.05
N THR A 43 -2.52 -0.35 6.16
CA THR A 43 -3.72 0.03 6.88
C THR A 43 -4.21 1.43 6.50
N ASN A 44 -3.54 2.07 5.55
CA ASN A 44 -3.85 3.44 5.12
C ASN A 44 -3.72 4.45 6.24
N THR A 45 -2.93 4.13 7.26
CA THR A 45 -2.60 5.07 8.32
C THR A 45 -1.70 6.16 7.78
N SER A 46 -0.79 5.80 6.89
CA SER A 46 0.03 6.75 6.15
C SER A 46 0.20 6.22 4.75
N GLN A 47 0.74 7.02 3.87
CA GLN A 47 0.86 6.66 2.47
C GLN A 47 2.32 6.73 2.02
N PRO A 48 2.74 5.84 1.12
CA PRO A 48 4.05 5.99 0.51
C PRO A 48 4.04 7.16 -0.46
N ASP A 49 5.21 7.75 -0.69
CA ASP A 49 5.27 8.79 -1.71
C ASP A 49 5.20 8.14 -3.10
N LEU A 50 5.09 8.99 -4.12
CA LEU A 50 4.89 8.47 -5.47
C LEU A 50 6.04 7.62 -5.96
N TYR A 51 7.27 8.00 -5.62
CA TYR A 51 8.43 7.22 -6.02
C TYR A 51 8.37 5.83 -5.41
N THR A 52 8.07 5.77 -4.11
CA THR A 52 7.99 4.48 -3.42
C THR A 52 6.83 3.66 -3.96
N LEU A 53 5.71 4.31 -4.25
CA LEU A 53 4.56 3.60 -4.80
C LEU A 53 4.91 2.95 -6.14
N GLN A 54 5.65 3.67 -6.98
CA GLN A 54 6.09 3.14 -8.26
C GLN A 54 7.02 1.95 -8.05
N LYS A 55 7.91 2.04 -7.05
CA LYS A 55 8.80 0.93 -6.73
C LYS A 55 8.02 -0.30 -6.29
N ILE A 56 6.99 -0.09 -5.47
CA ILE A 56 6.15 -1.21 -5.04
C ILE A 56 5.51 -1.89 -6.24
N ALA A 57 5.01 -1.09 -7.18
CA ALA A 57 4.40 -1.64 -8.37
C ALA A 57 5.38 -2.48 -9.17
N GLU A 58 6.63 -2.01 -9.29
CA GLU A 58 7.66 -2.76 -10.00
C GLU A 58 7.99 -4.06 -9.27
N ILE A 59 8.14 -4.00 -7.96
CA ILE A 59 8.47 -5.18 -7.17
C ILE A 59 7.37 -6.23 -7.27
N LEU A 60 6.12 -5.80 -7.25
CA LEU A 60 4.99 -6.70 -7.32
C LEU A 60 4.60 -7.03 -8.76
N ASN A 61 5.31 -6.46 -9.71
CA ASN A 61 5.06 -6.69 -11.14
C ASN A 61 3.61 -6.39 -11.49
N THR A 62 3.15 -5.24 -11.06
CA THR A 62 1.78 -4.82 -11.27
C THR A 62 1.74 -3.37 -11.73
N ASP A 63 0.61 -2.95 -12.27
CA ASP A 63 0.42 -1.57 -12.68
C ASP A 63 0.21 -0.72 -11.43
N VAL A 64 0.88 0.43 -11.36
CA VAL A 64 0.76 1.29 -10.20
C VAL A 64 -0.69 1.70 -9.95
N ARG A 65 -1.50 1.78 -11.00
CA ARG A 65 -2.90 2.14 -10.85
C ARG A 65 -3.67 1.13 -10.01
N LEU A 66 -3.21 -0.13 -10.02
CA LEU A 66 -3.87 -1.17 -9.24
C LEU A 66 -3.56 -1.06 -7.76
N LEU A 67 -2.57 -0.24 -7.41
CA LEU A 67 -2.25 0.00 -6.01
C LEU A 67 -3.06 1.15 -5.42
N LEU A 68 -3.81 1.85 -6.24
CA LEU A 68 -4.60 2.97 -5.78
C LEU A 68 -6.04 2.55 -5.61
N PHE A 69 -6.67 3.10 -4.58
CA PHE A 69 -8.05 2.78 -4.32
C PHE A 69 -8.91 3.55 -5.31
N ASN A 70 -9.76 2.85 -6.03
CA ASN A 70 -10.65 3.50 -6.98
C ASN A 70 -11.93 3.88 -6.24
N SER A 71 -12.08 5.15 -5.97
CA SER A 71 -13.29 5.56 -5.30
C SER A 71 -14.17 6.29 -6.29
N SER A 72 -14.33 5.72 -7.39
CA SER A 72 -15.15 6.34 -8.36
C SER A 72 -16.50 6.50 -7.84
N ILE A 73 -17.00 7.33 -7.61
CA ILE A 73 -18.23 7.46 -7.11
C ILE A 73 -19.07 8.08 -7.68
#